data_99c288139ccfd612cee21cfb9ff330da
#
_entry.id   99c288139ccfd612cee21cfb9ff330da
#
_cell.length_a   1.000
_cell.length_b   1.000
_cell.length_c   1.000
_cell.angle_alpha   90.00
_cell.angle_beta   90.00
_cell.angle_gamma   90.00
#
_symmetry.space_group_name_H-M   'P 1'
#
loop_
_entity.id
_entity.type
_entity.pdbx_description
1 polymer ?
#
loop_
_entity_poly.entity_id
_entity_poly.type
_entity_poly.pdbx_seq_one_letter_code
_entity_poly.pdbx_strand_id
1 'polypeptide(L)'
;MTFAQTTLLGFIAGATIFLSLPLGRLRSAAPRLKSFLNAASAGILLFLLFEIFHQAFAPLEGSVERIREGEAAWGSTVGFGSVLFGGLAVGLLSLLYLGGLLRSRRPSPQIGPGAMAMAEARAAHADSPHVALDLAMSIALGIGLHNFSEGLAIGSSAKSGDTQLALLLVIGFALHNATEGFGIIGPLAAGGVRASWPFLLMVGGMAGAPTFVGTLIGFGFQNAYVSVAFLAVASGAIIYVIAELLNIGRKLGAWPITVWGVLAGIALGAVTDLIIVAAGG
;
A
#
# COMPACT_ATOMS: atom_id res chain seq x y z
N MET A 1 -5.59 -21.76 17.56
CA MET A 1 -4.11 -21.61 17.49
C MET A 1 -3.58 -21.00 18.78
N THR A 2 -2.33 -21.30 19.17
CA THR A 2 -1.68 -20.63 20.30
C THR A 2 -1.20 -19.23 19.90
N PHE A 3 -1.03 -18.36 20.89
CA PHE A 3 -0.46 -17.01 20.65
C PHE A 3 0.89 -17.06 19.92
N ALA A 4 1.78 -17.97 20.34
CA ALA A 4 3.10 -18.11 19.71
C ALA A 4 3.02 -18.56 18.23
N GLN A 5 2.14 -19.50 17.91
CA GLN A 5 1.92 -19.93 16.52
C GLN A 5 1.38 -18.79 15.67
N THR A 6 0.38 -18.07 16.17
CA THR A 6 -0.23 -16.92 15.46
C THR A 6 0.81 -15.81 15.22
N THR A 7 1.61 -15.50 16.23
CA THR A 7 2.70 -14.52 16.15
C THR A 7 3.73 -14.89 15.07
N LEU A 8 4.16 -16.16 15.05
CA LEU A 8 5.10 -16.66 14.04
C LEU A 8 4.52 -16.54 12.62
N LEU A 9 3.27 -16.90 12.45
CA LEU A 9 2.60 -16.84 11.16
C LEU A 9 2.41 -15.40 10.66
N GLY A 10 2.03 -14.47 11.55
CA GLY A 10 1.97 -13.04 11.22
C GLY A 10 3.34 -12.46 10.85
N PHE A 11 4.42 -12.91 11.52
CA PHE A 11 5.79 -12.54 11.13
C PHE A 11 6.14 -13.07 9.74
N ILE A 12 5.84 -14.34 9.44
CA ILE A 12 6.08 -14.93 8.12
C ILE A 12 5.33 -14.16 7.04
N ALA A 13 4.03 -13.89 7.23
CA ALA A 13 3.22 -13.15 6.27
C ALA A 13 3.82 -11.76 5.96
N GLY A 14 4.20 -10.99 6.98
CA GLY A 14 4.83 -9.68 6.78
C GLY A 14 6.24 -9.75 6.18
N ALA A 15 7.01 -10.80 6.49
CA ALA A 15 8.37 -10.96 5.99
C ALA A 15 8.43 -11.29 4.48
N THR A 16 7.35 -11.81 3.89
CA THR A 16 7.33 -12.14 2.45
C THR A 16 7.52 -10.94 1.53
N ILE A 17 7.25 -9.72 1.99
CA ILE A 17 7.51 -8.50 1.21
C ILE A 17 8.98 -8.37 0.81
N PHE A 18 9.89 -8.92 1.61
CA PHE A 18 11.33 -8.90 1.30
C PHE A 18 11.71 -9.77 0.09
N LEU A 19 10.82 -10.63 -0.41
CA LEU A 19 11.11 -11.50 -1.56
C LEU A 19 11.25 -10.70 -2.86
N SER A 20 10.49 -9.63 -3.04
CA SER A 20 10.53 -8.79 -4.26
C SER A 20 11.53 -7.62 -4.17
N LEU A 21 11.85 -7.13 -2.98
CA LEU A 21 12.71 -5.95 -2.80
C LEU A 21 14.11 -6.06 -3.40
N PRO A 22 14.82 -7.22 -3.40
CA PRO A 22 16.11 -7.36 -4.04
C PRO A 22 16.12 -7.01 -5.53
N LEU A 23 14.98 -7.16 -6.22
CA LEU A 23 14.82 -6.80 -7.62
C LEU A 23 15.00 -5.30 -7.87
N GLY A 24 14.78 -4.45 -6.86
CA GLY A 24 15.08 -3.01 -6.90
C GLY A 24 16.59 -2.67 -7.06
N ARG A 25 17.47 -3.68 -7.00
CA ARG A 25 18.90 -3.54 -7.23
C ARG A 25 19.34 -3.99 -8.62
N LEU A 26 18.46 -4.51 -9.44
CA LEU A 26 18.79 -4.91 -10.80
C LEU A 26 19.23 -3.67 -11.61
N ARG A 27 20.31 -3.82 -12.38
CA ARG A 27 20.89 -2.75 -13.18
C ARG A 27 19.95 -2.36 -14.33
N SER A 28 19.83 -1.06 -14.49
CA SER A 28 19.29 -0.31 -15.63
C SER A 28 18.45 -1.11 -16.65
N ALA A 29 17.18 -1.25 -16.37
CA ALA A 29 16.21 -1.69 -17.38
C ALA A 29 16.03 -0.59 -18.47
N ALA A 30 15.69 -1.00 -19.69
CA ALA A 30 15.32 -0.09 -20.76
C ALA A 30 14.18 0.86 -20.32
N PRO A 31 14.10 2.11 -20.81
CA PRO A 31 13.07 3.09 -20.39
C PRO A 31 11.64 2.53 -20.48
N ARG A 32 11.37 1.72 -21.50
CA ARG A 32 10.07 1.06 -21.68
C ARG A 32 9.74 0.08 -20.56
N LEU A 33 10.73 -0.72 -20.11
CA LEU A 33 10.54 -1.67 -19.00
C LEU A 33 10.34 -0.93 -17.69
N LYS A 34 11.04 0.19 -17.48
CA LYS A 34 10.84 1.04 -16.30
C LYS A 34 9.42 1.59 -16.22
N SER A 35 8.92 2.10 -17.36
CA SER A 35 7.54 2.60 -17.47
C SER A 35 6.53 1.49 -17.22
N PHE A 36 6.76 0.30 -17.76
CA PHE A 36 5.90 -0.86 -17.56
C PHE A 36 5.87 -1.29 -16.08
N LEU A 37 7.03 -1.44 -15.44
CA LEU A 37 7.11 -1.86 -14.03
C LEU A 37 6.48 -0.85 -13.09
N ASN A 38 6.72 0.46 -13.30
CA ASN A 38 6.09 1.52 -12.53
C ASN A 38 4.55 1.49 -12.68
N ALA A 39 4.07 1.25 -13.89
CA ALA A 39 2.64 1.16 -14.16
C ALA A 39 2.01 -0.13 -13.62
N ALA A 40 2.74 -1.25 -13.68
CA ALA A 40 2.30 -2.51 -13.06
C ALA A 40 2.16 -2.37 -11.54
N SER A 41 3.08 -1.65 -10.89
CA SER A 41 2.94 -1.30 -9.48
C SER A 41 1.67 -0.50 -9.20
N ALA A 42 1.34 0.50 -10.04
CA ALA A 42 0.08 1.24 -9.91
C ALA A 42 -1.14 0.34 -10.11
N GLY A 43 -1.06 -0.65 -11.02
CA GLY A 43 -2.12 -1.64 -11.25
C GLY A 43 -2.35 -2.57 -10.06
N ILE A 44 -1.28 -3.08 -9.45
CA ILE A 44 -1.35 -3.88 -8.22
C ILE A 44 -2.01 -3.07 -7.09
N LEU A 45 -1.56 -1.83 -6.88
CA LEU A 45 -2.12 -0.96 -5.86
C LEU A 45 -3.59 -0.57 -6.13
N LEU A 46 -3.99 -0.47 -7.40
CA LEU A 46 -5.37 -0.20 -7.77
C LEU A 46 -6.28 -1.40 -7.44
N PHE A 47 -5.82 -2.62 -7.69
CA PHE A 47 -6.54 -3.84 -7.28
C PHE A 47 -6.64 -3.91 -5.75
N LEU A 48 -5.53 -3.70 -5.06
CA LEU A 48 -5.46 -3.66 -3.60
C LEU A 48 -6.41 -2.60 -3.01
N LEU A 49 -6.46 -1.40 -3.60
CA LEU A 49 -7.37 -0.34 -3.17
C LEU A 49 -8.83 -0.79 -3.21
N PHE A 50 -9.24 -1.51 -4.26
CA PHE A 50 -10.58 -2.05 -4.38
C PHE A 50 -10.89 -3.01 -3.24
N GLU A 51 -9.99 -3.93 -2.96
CA GLU A 51 -10.11 -4.93 -1.90
C GLU A 51 -10.22 -4.28 -0.51
N ILE A 52 -9.27 -3.39 -0.18
CA ILE A 52 -9.25 -2.68 1.11
C ILE A 52 -10.49 -1.82 1.30
N PHE A 53 -10.90 -1.12 0.25
CA PHE A 53 -12.05 -0.23 0.33
C PHE A 53 -13.34 -1.02 0.56
N HIS A 54 -13.51 -2.16 -0.10
CA HIS A 54 -14.63 -3.06 0.12
C HIS A 54 -14.68 -3.53 1.58
N GLN A 55 -13.55 -3.97 2.15
CA GLN A 55 -13.46 -4.38 3.56
C GLN A 55 -13.74 -3.22 4.53
N ALA A 56 -13.27 -2.01 4.22
CA ALA A 56 -13.52 -0.82 5.05
C ALA A 56 -15.00 -0.40 5.01
N PHE A 57 -15.69 -0.65 3.89
CA PHE A 57 -17.08 -0.25 3.67
C PHE A 57 -18.07 -1.24 4.28
N ALA A 58 -17.74 -2.51 4.39
CA ALA A 58 -18.63 -3.56 4.84
C ALA A 58 -19.28 -3.32 6.23
N PRO A 59 -18.61 -2.80 7.27
CA PRO A 59 -19.27 -2.49 8.54
C PRO A 59 -20.27 -1.33 8.45
N LEU A 60 -20.05 -0.39 7.54
CA LEU A 60 -21.00 0.70 7.26
C LEU A 60 -22.26 0.16 6.57
N GLU A 61 -22.10 -0.67 5.53
CA GLU A 61 -23.22 -1.33 4.84
C GLU A 61 -24.04 -2.18 5.81
N GLY A 62 -23.40 -3.02 6.62
CA GLY A 62 -24.06 -3.84 7.62
C GLY A 62 -24.79 -3.00 8.69
N SER A 63 -24.31 -1.78 9.00
CA SER A 63 -25.01 -0.88 9.92
C SER A 63 -26.29 -0.30 9.30
N VAL A 64 -26.28 0.01 8.00
CA VAL A 64 -27.46 0.48 7.25
C VAL A 64 -28.51 -0.62 7.12
N GLU A 65 -28.06 -1.86 6.88
CA GLU A 65 -28.95 -3.01 6.77
C GLU A 65 -29.71 -3.27 8.08
N ARG A 66 -29.03 -3.23 9.23
CA ARG A 66 -29.68 -3.33 10.55
C ARG A 66 -30.69 -2.21 10.82
N ILE A 67 -30.49 -1.00 10.30
CA ILE A 67 -31.51 0.08 10.39
C ILE A 67 -32.74 -0.29 9.57
N ARG A 68 -32.55 -0.79 8.35
CA ARG A 68 -33.64 -1.21 7.47
C ARG A 68 -34.48 -2.32 8.10
N GLU A 69 -33.86 -3.20 8.87
CA GLU A 69 -34.50 -4.29 9.61
C GLU A 69 -35.14 -3.84 10.94
N GLY A 70 -34.97 -2.57 11.32
CA GLY A 70 -35.48 -2.02 12.58
C GLY A 70 -34.70 -2.40 13.82
N GLU A 71 -33.52 -2.99 13.66
CA GLU A 71 -32.69 -3.53 14.75
C GLU A 71 -31.67 -2.52 15.31
N ALA A 72 -31.44 -1.38 14.63
CA ALA A 72 -30.42 -0.41 15.03
C ALA A 72 -30.84 1.05 14.80
N ALA A 73 -30.19 1.95 15.55
CA ALA A 73 -30.31 3.39 15.37
C ALA A 73 -29.18 3.93 14.46
N TRP A 74 -29.35 5.15 13.90
CA TRP A 74 -28.42 5.82 13.01
C TRP A 74 -27.02 6.08 13.60
N GLY A 75 -26.84 5.98 14.92
CA GLY A 75 -25.58 6.31 15.61
C GLY A 75 -24.38 5.49 15.10
N SER A 76 -24.54 4.18 14.91
CA SER A 76 -23.48 3.31 14.38
C SER A 76 -23.11 3.64 12.94
N THR A 77 -24.12 3.93 12.10
CA THR A 77 -23.92 4.29 10.70
C THR A 77 -23.16 5.61 10.56
N VAL A 78 -23.55 6.63 11.31
CA VAL A 78 -22.85 7.92 11.38
C VAL A 78 -21.42 7.72 11.92
N GLY A 79 -21.25 6.87 12.93
CA GLY A 79 -19.96 6.53 13.50
C GLY A 79 -19.02 5.88 12.48
N PHE A 80 -19.44 4.79 11.82
CA PHE A 80 -18.63 4.13 10.78
C PHE A 80 -18.38 5.03 9.58
N GLY A 81 -19.39 5.79 9.13
CA GLY A 81 -19.22 6.75 8.04
C GLY A 81 -18.19 7.84 8.38
N SER A 82 -18.24 8.40 9.58
CA SER A 82 -17.28 9.42 10.02
C SER A 82 -15.86 8.88 10.08
N VAL A 83 -15.67 7.66 10.61
CA VAL A 83 -14.36 7.01 10.67
C VAL A 83 -13.84 6.68 9.28
N LEU A 84 -14.69 6.15 8.39
CA LEU A 84 -14.33 5.82 7.02
C LEU A 84 -13.87 7.07 6.23
N PHE A 85 -14.72 8.08 6.14
CA PHE A 85 -14.39 9.28 5.36
C PHE A 85 -13.32 10.14 6.02
N GLY A 86 -13.30 10.21 7.36
CA GLY A 86 -12.24 10.88 8.12
C GLY A 86 -10.88 10.20 7.93
N GLY A 87 -10.83 8.87 8.03
CA GLY A 87 -9.63 8.08 7.80
C GLY A 87 -9.10 8.23 6.38
N LEU A 88 -10.00 8.15 5.39
CA LEU A 88 -9.67 8.35 3.97
C LEU A 88 -9.04 9.74 3.72
N ALA A 89 -9.64 10.78 4.30
CA ALA A 89 -9.10 12.14 4.22
C ALA A 89 -7.72 12.24 4.90
N VAL A 90 -7.56 11.66 6.08
CA VAL A 90 -6.26 11.63 6.79
C VAL A 90 -5.21 10.93 5.95
N GLY A 91 -5.49 9.75 5.39
CA GLY A 91 -4.54 9.00 4.56
C GLY A 91 -4.11 9.78 3.31
N LEU A 92 -5.09 10.32 2.57
CA LEU A 92 -4.83 11.07 1.34
C LEU A 92 -4.07 12.37 1.60
N LEU A 93 -4.50 13.16 2.58
CA LEU A 93 -3.95 14.48 2.85
C LEU A 93 -2.63 14.42 3.61
N SER A 94 -2.42 13.43 4.49
CA SER A 94 -1.16 13.29 5.23
C SER A 94 0.04 13.11 4.30
N LEU A 95 -0.08 12.25 3.29
CA LEU A 95 0.99 12.05 2.30
C LEU A 95 1.18 13.26 1.39
N LEU A 96 0.10 13.97 1.04
CA LEU A 96 0.18 15.22 0.28
C LEU A 96 1.01 16.29 1.04
N TYR A 97 0.67 16.52 2.31
CA TYR A 97 1.35 17.52 3.14
C TYR A 97 2.76 17.06 3.56
N LEU A 98 2.95 15.79 3.89
CA LEU A 98 4.26 15.23 4.20
C LEU A 98 5.22 15.37 3.01
N GLY A 99 4.75 15.03 1.81
CA GLY A 99 5.53 15.23 0.57
C GLY A 99 5.91 16.69 0.35
N GLY A 100 5.01 17.63 0.65
CA GLY A 100 5.27 19.08 0.62
C GLY A 100 6.35 19.49 1.63
N LEU A 101 6.24 19.03 2.88
CA LEU A 101 7.20 19.32 3.96
C LEU A 101 8.59 18.75 3.65
N LEU A 102 8.69 17.54 3.15
CA LEU A 102 9.96 16.91 2.79
C LEU A 102 10.64 17.65 1.63
N ARG A 103 9.86 18.13 0.65
CA ARG A 103 10.38 18.93 -0.47
C ARG A 103 10.83 20.33 -0.03
N SER A 104 10.11 20.97 0.89
CA SER A 104 10.44 22.33 1.37
C SER A 104 11.71 22.38 2.23
N ARG A 105 12.09 21.27 2.88
CA ARG A 105 13.33 21.19 3.69
C ARG A 105 14.60 20.95 2.87
N ARG A 106 14.48 20.75 1.54
CA ARG A 106 15.64 20.55 0.67
C ARG A 106 16.14 21.90 0.14
N PRO A 107 17.46 22.12 0.13
CA PRO A 107 18.03 23.31 -0.51
C PRO A 107 17.57 23.33 -1.98
N SER A 108 16.93 24.41 -2.37
CA SER A 108 16.66 24.65 -3.79
C SER A 108 17.99 24.74 -4.53
N PRO A 109 18.16 24.10 -5.70
CA PRO A 109 19.34 24.33 -6.53
C PRO A 109 19.45 25.85 -6.77
N GLN A 110 20.61 26.42 -6.48
CA GLN A 110 20.86 27.82 -6.80
C GLN A 110 20.97 27.94 -8.33
N ILE A 111 19.90 28.39 -8.95
CA ILE A 111 19.79 28.53 -10.40
C ILE A 111 19.75 29.99 -10.71
N GLY A 112 20.57 30.39 -11.68
CA GLY A 112 20.69 31.79 -12.13
C GLY A 112 19.38 32.42 -12.65
N PRO A 113 19.31 33.72 -12.85
CA PRO A 113 18.08 34.45 -13.18
C PRO A 113 17.57 34.11 -14.58
N GLY A 114 16.33 33.62 -14.68
CA GLY A 114 15.62 33.48 -15.95
C GLY A 114 14.53 32.41 -15.95
N ALA A 115 13.50 32.58 -16.78
CA ALA A 115 12.37 31.65 -16.92
C ALA A 115 12.80 30.23 -17.40
N MET A 116 13.87 30.13 -18.20
CA MET A 116 14.45 28.87 -18.65
C MET A 116 15.10 28.11 -17.49
N ALA A 117 15.78 28.81 -16.59
CA ALA A 117 16.36 28.25 -15.39
C ALA A 117 15.30 27.63 -14.47
N MET A 118 14.10 28.21 -14.39
CA MET A 118 12.97 27.64 -13.63
C MET A 118 12.41 26.37 -14.26
N ALA A 119 12.40 26.27 -15.59
CA ALA A 119 11.98 25.05 -16.31
C ALA A 119 13.02 23.94 -16.16
N GLU A 120 14.31 24.24 -16.30
CA GLU A 120 15.43 23.31 -16.07
C GLU A 120 15.49 22.85 -14.62
N ALA A 121 15.24 23.74 -13.64
CA ALA A 121 15.14 23.37 -12.23
C ALA A 121 13.99 22.41 -11.94
N ARG A 122 12.84 22.66 -12.54
CA ARG A 122 11.67 21.75 -12.41
C ARG A 122 11.95 20.40 -13.03
N ALA A 123 12.61 20.34 -14.20
CA ALA A 123 13.01 19.12 -14.86
C ALA A 123 14.06 18.34 -14.02
N ALA A 124 15.10 19.00 -13.55
CA ALA A 124 16.14 18.41 -12.70
C ALA A 124 15.58 17.91 -11.35
N HIS A 125 14.55 18.57 -10.79
CA HIS A 125 13.88 18.10 -9.58
C HIS A 125 13.00 16.86 -9.85
N ALA A 126 12.35 16.79 -10.99
CA ALA A 126 11.51 15.66 -11.37
C ALA A 126 12.32 14.37 -11.61
N ASP A 127 13.59 14.50 -12.06
CA ASP A 127 14.49 13.39 -12.36
C ASP A 127 15.47 13.07 -11.21
N SER A 128 15.33 13.73 -10.05
CA SER A 128 16.26 13.50 -8.95
C SER A 128 16.05 12.12 -8.31
N PRO A 129 17.14 11.37 -8.03
CA PRO A 129 17.08 10.08 -7.31
C PRO A 129 16.28 10.15 -6.01
N HIS A 130 16.27 11.30 -5.36
CA HIS A 130 15.57 11.53 -4.10
C HIS A 130 14.04 11.44 -4.25
N VAL A 131 13.46 11.86 -5.39
CA VAL A 131 12.02 11.75 -5.63
C VAL A 131 11.59 10.29 -5.67
N ALA A 132 12.39 9.42 -6.32
CA ALA A 132 12.11 8.00 -6.38
C ALA A 132 12.20 7.33 -4.98
N LEU A 133 13.19 7.72 -4.17
CA LEU A 133 13.34 7.23 -2.80
C LEU A 133 12.19 7.69 -1.89
N ASP A 134 11.79 8.96 -1.97
CA ASP A 134 10.68 9.50 -1.19
C ASP A 134 9.36 8.83 -1.56
N LEU A 135 9.14 8.57 -2.85
CA LEU A 135 7.94 7.89 -3.30
C LEU A 135 7.93 6.42 -2.85
N ALA A 136 9.08 5.73 -2.94
CA ALA A 136 9.21 4.37 -2.42
C ALA A 136 8.90 4.30 -0.90
N MET A 137 9.38 5.29 -0.13
CA MET A 137 9.04 5.40 1.31
C MET A 137 7.55 5.66 1.54
N SER A 138 6.93 6.56 0.76
CA SER A 138 5.50 6.86 0.88
C SER A 138 4.64 5.64 0.58
N ILE A 139 5.02 4.86 -0.44
CA ILE A 139 4.38 3.59 -0.79
C ILE A 139 4.54 2.58 0.34
N ALA A 140 5.76 2.40 0.85
CA ALA A 140 6.03 1.47 1.95
C ALA A 140 5.21 1.82 3.21
N LEU A 141 5.03 3.11 3.51
CA LEU A 141 4.18 3.57 4.62
C LEU A 141 2.70 3.25 4.36
N GLY A 142 2.18 3.53 3.15
CA GLY A 142 0.80 3.21 2.78
C GLY A 142 0.50 1.72 2.85
N ILE A 143 1.41 0.88 2.31
CA ILE A 143 1.35 -0.57 2.41
C ILE A 143 1.40 -1.02 3.88
N GLY A 144 2.29 -0.46 4.70
CA GLY A 144 2.40 -0.80 6.11
C GLY A 144 1.12 -0.54 6.91
N LEU A 145 0.40 0.55 6.63
CA LEU A 145 -0.89 0.84 7.25
C LEU A 145 -1.94 -0.21 6.88
N HIS A 146 -1.96 -0.65 5.62
CA HIS A 146 -2.82 -1.73 5.17
C HIS A 146 -2.43 -3.06 5.80
N ASN A 147 -1.18 -3.42 5.76
CA ASN A 147 -0.64 -4.66 6.31
C ASN A 147 -0.86 -4.78 7.82
N PHE A 148 -0.94 -3.66 8.54
CA PHE A 148 -1.37 -3.67 9.93
C PHE A 148 -2.80 -4.21 10.08
N SER A 149 -3.73 -3.81 9.19
CA SER A 149 -5.11 -4.30 9.21
C SER A 149 -5.21 -5.78 8.85
N GLU A 150 -4.40 -6.26 7.90
CA GLU A 150 -4.28 -7.69 7.60
C GLU A 150 -3.81 -8.48 8.81
N GLY A 151 -2.79 -7.96 9.51
CA GLY A 151 -2.32 -8.53 10.77
C GLY A 151 -3.43 -8.61 11.82
N LEU A 152 -4.22 -7.54 11.98
CA LEU A 152 -5.39 -7.55 12.88
C LEU A 152 -6.36 -8.69 12.53
N ALA A 153 -6.62 -8.92 11.23
CA ALA A 153 -7.49 -10.00 10.77
C ALA A 153 -6.92 -11.39 11.10
N ILE A 154 -5.62 -11.64 10.86
CA ILE A 154 -4.94 -12.89 11.26
C ILE A 154 -5.08 -13.13 12.75
N GLY A 155 -4.74 -12.13 13.57
CA GLY A 155 -4.76 -12.25 15.03
C GLY A 155 -6.16 -12.53 15.56
N SER A 156 -7.16 -11.81 15.04
CA SER A 156 -8.55 -11.94 15.47
C SER A 156 -9.16 -13.29 15.10
N SER A 157 -8.92 -13.78 13.88
CA SER A 157 -9.38 -15.10 13.42
C SER A 157 -8.75 -16.23 14.23
N ALA A 158 -7.44 -16.13 14.51
CA ALA A 158 -6.77 -17.11 15.37
C ALA A 158 -7.32 -17.11 16.80
N LYS A 159 -7.65 -15.95 17.36
CA LYS A 159 -8.23 -15.81 18.71
C LYS A 159 -9.65 -16.35 18.79
N SER A 160 -10.48 -16.18 17.76
CA SER A 160 -11.85 -16.71 17.73
C SER A 160 -11.90 -18.24 17.61
N GLY A 161 -10.75 -18.89 17.40
CA GLY A 161 -10.65 -20.35 17.25
C GLY A 161 -10.79 -20.83 15.80
N ASP A 162 -11.03 -19.92 14.86
CA ASP A 162 -11.09 -20.24 13.44
C ASP A 162 -9.67 -20.39 12.86
N THR A 163 -9.09 -21.54 13.13
CA THR A 163 -7.72 -21.86 12.70
C THR A 163 -7.61 -21.98 11.18
N GLN A 164 -8.67 -22.44 10.52
CA GLN A 164 -8.69 -22.59 9.07
C GLN A 164 -8.64 -21.22 8.40
N LEU A 165 -9.51 -20.29 8.80
CA LEU A 165 -9.51 -18.93 8.31
C LEU A 165 -8.18 -18.22 8.60
N ALA A 166 -7.63 -18.36 9.82
CA ALA A 166 -6.36 -17.73 10.17
C ALA A 166 -5.20 -18.22 9.27
N LEU A 167 -5.10 -19.52 9.00
CA LEU A 167 -4.07 -20.07 8.09
C LEU A 167 -4.25 -19.60 6.66
N LEU A 168 -5.48 -19.52 6.22
CA LEU A 168 -5.84 -19.04 4.89
C LEU A 168 -5.42 -17.58 4.71
N LEU A 169 -5.77 -16.71 5.66
CA LEU A 169 -5.35 -15.31 5.66
C LEU A 169 -3.82 -15.18 5.64
N VAL A 170 -3.10 -16.01 6.40
CA VAL A 170 -1.63 -16.01 6.40
C VAL A 170 -1.07 -16.35 5.01
N ILE A 171 -1.58 -17.40 4.36
CA ILE A 171 -1.12 -17.78 3.03
C ILE A 171 -1.45 -16.69 2.01
N GLY A 172 -2.67 -16.16 2.06
CA GLY A 172 -3.13 -15.10 1.19
C GLY A 172 -2.28 -13.84 1.32
N PHE A 173 -2.14 -13.35 2.52
CA PHE A 173 -1.35 -12.14 2.78
C PHE A 173 0.15 -12.36 2.54
N ALA A 174 0.68 -13.56 2.74
CA ALA A 174 2.05 -13.86 2.37
C ALA A 174 2.29 -13.74 0.86
N LEU A 175 1.39 -14.26 0.03
CA LEU A 175 1.45 -14.11 -1.43
C LEU A 175 1.26 -12.66 -1.86
N HIS A 176 0.31 -11.97 -1.25
CA HIS A 176 -0.02 -10.58 -1.49
C HIS A 176 1.17 -9.67 -1.19
N ASN A 177 1.72 -9.74 0.01
CA ASN A 177 2.89 -8.99 0.44
C ASN A 177 4.12 -9.24 -0.44
N ALA A 178 4.33 -10.48 -0.92
CA ALA A 178 5.40 -10.77 -1.85
C ALA A 178 5.26 -9.99 -3.17
N THR A 179 4.04 -9.70 -3.62
CA THR A 179 3.79 -8.90 -4.83
C THR A 179 3.79 -7.40 -4.55
N GLU A 180 3.38 -6.96 -3.38
CA GLU A 180 3.35 -5.53 -2.99
C GLU A 180 4.72 -4.87 -2.99
N GLY A 181 5.77 -5.62 -2.66
CA GLY A 181 7.12 -5.09 -2.73
C GLY A 181 7.51 -4.60 -4.13
N PHE A 182 6.87 -5.07 -5.20
CA PHE A 182 7.03 -4.48 -6.54
C PHE A 182 6.53 -3.02 -6.58
N GLY A 183 5.48 -2.69 -5.83
CA GLY A 183 5.01 -1.31 -5.67
C GLY A 183 6.09 -0.39 -5.11
N ILE A 184 6.83 -0.86 -4.11
CA ILE A 184 7.92 -0.10 -3.47
C ILE A 184 9.10 0.12 -4.43
N ILE A 185 9.50 -0.91 -5.19
CA ILE A 185 10.66 -0.81 -6.08
C ILE A 185 10.34 -0.20 -7.45
N GLY A 186 9.08 -0.13 -7.85
CA GLY A 186 8.66 0.45 -9.12
C GLY A 186 9.18 1.86 -9.36
N PRO A 187 9.01 2.83 -8.44
CA PRO A 187 9.58 4.17 -8.55
C PRO A 187 11.11 4.20 -8.63
N LEU A 188 11.79 3.31 -7.91
CA LEU A 188 13.25 3.19 -7.94
C LEU A 188 13.72 2.76 -9.33
N ALA A 189 13.05 1.76 -9.90
CA ALA A 189 13.31 1.31 -11.26
C ALA A 189 13.04 2.41 -12.28
N ALA A 190 11.93 3.12 -12.17
CA ALA A 190 11.56 4.24 -13.04
C ALA A 190 12.58 5.38 -12.97
N GLY A 191 13.01 5.75 -11.76
CA GLY A 191 14.03 6.78 -11.51
C GLY A 191 15.47 6.34 -11.83
N GLY A 192 15.70 5.08 -12.21
CA GLY A 192 17.05 4.55 -12.43
C GLY A 192 17.90 4.47 -11.16
N VAL A 193 17.26 4.46 -10.01
CA VAL A 193 17.91 4.47 -8.68
C VAL A 193 18.22 3.06 -8.25
N ARG A 194 19.49 2.77 -8.01
CA ARG A 194 19.93 1.54 -7.34
C ARG A 194 19.88 1.74 -5.82
N ALA A 195 18.83 1.24 -5.20
CA ALA A 195 18.66 1.36 -3.75
C ALA A 195 19.78 0.63 -2.99
N SER A 196 20.21 1.19 -1.85
CA SER A 196 21.10 0.53 -0.91
C SER A 196 20.37 -0.58 -0.13
N TRP A 197 21.10 -1.57 0.37
CA TRP A 197 20.51 -2.60 1.22
C TRP A 197 19.86 -2.04 2.49
N PRO A 198 20.52 -1.10 3.22
CA PRO A 198 19.86 -0.47 4.37
C PRO A 198 18.53 0.21 4.02
N PHE A 199 18.43 0.88 2.87
CA PHE A 199 17.20 1.49 2.41
C PHE A 199 16.11 0.44 2.14
N LEU A 200 16.43 -0.65 1.42
CA LEU A 200 15.49 -1.73 1.14
C LEU A 200 15.02 -2.42 2.42
N LEU A 201 15.92 -2.66 3.37
CA LEU A 201 15.56 -3.21 4.67
C LEU A 201 14.64 -2.27 5.47
N MET A 202 14.91 -0.97 5.41
CA MET A 202 14.08 0.03 6.07
C MET A 202 12.66 0.06 5.47
N VAL A 203 12.51 0.20 4.15
CA VAL A 203 11.18 0.25 3.51
C VAL A 203 10.45 -1.08 3.61
N GLY A 204 11.15 -2.21 3.54
CA GLY A 204 10.59 -3.53 3.78
C GLY A 204 10.10 -3.71 5.21
N GLY A 205 10.84 -3.21 6.19
CA GLY A 205 10.42 -3.18 7.59
C GLY A 205 9.22 -2.28 7.81
N MET A 206 9.19 -1.09 7.20
CA MET A 206 8.04 -0.19 7.26
C MET A 206 6.77 -0.82 6.69
N ALA A 207 6.88 -1.59 5.63
CA ALA A 207 5.75 -2.21 4.97
C ALA A 207 5.35 -3.56 5.61
N GLY A 208 6.31 -4.42 5.98
CA GLY A 208 6.03 -5.77 6.45
C GLY A 208 5.88 -5.92 7.97
N ALA A 209 6.64 -5.15 8.79
CA ALA A 209 6.55 -5.27 10.23
C ALA A 209 5.14 -4.93 10.80
N PRO A 210 4.36 -4.02 10.21
CA PRO A 210 3.00 -3.77 10.66
C PRO A 210 2.07 -5.00 10.64
N THR A 211 2.23 -5.93 9.68
CA THR A 211 1.47 -7.21 9.69
C THR A 211 1.72 -7.99 10.99
N PHE A 212 2.98 -8.09 11.40
CA PHE A 212 3.34 -8.74 12.66
C PHE A 212 2.74 -8.03 13.87
N VAL A 213 2.87 -6.69 13.94
CA VAL A 213 2.33 -5.88 15.04
C VAL A 213 0.80 -5.97 15.09
N GLY A 214 0.15 -5.89 13.94
CA GLY A 214 -1.30 -6.06 13.81
C GLY A 214 -1.75 -7.45 14.30
N THR A 215 -1.00 -8.50 13.97
CA THR A 215 -1.30 -9.88 14.43
C THR A 215 -1.27 -9.99 15.96
N LEU A 216 -0.28 -9.38 16.60
CA LEU A 216 -0.19 -9.35 18.06
C LEU A 216 -1.39 -8.63 18.71
N ILE A 217 -1.73 -7.46 18.17
CA ILE A 217 -2.84 -6.63 18.67
C ILE A 217 -4.18 -7.30 18.38
N GLY A 218 -4.39 -7.83 17.17
CA GLY A 218 -5.62 -8.51 16.75
C GLY A 218 -5.92 -9.76 17.58
N PHE A 219 -4.89 -10.45 18.06
CA PHE A 219 -5.09 -11.57 18.98
C PHE A 219 -5.62 -11.15 20.36
N GLY A 220 -5.31 -9.93 20.80
CA GLY A 220 -5.71 -9.40 22.09
C GLY A 220 -6.90 -8.44 22.09
N PHE A 221 -7.14 -7.78 20.97
CA PHE A 221 -8.09 -6.67 20.87
C PHE A 221 -8.83 -6.67 19.55
N GLN A 222 -10.16 -6.67 19.61
CA GLN A 222 -11.04 -6.62 18.44
C GLN A 222 -11.94 -5.39 18.54
N ASN A 223 -11.81 -4.47 17.59
CA ASN A 223 -12.66 -3.30 17.48
C ASN A 223 -12.89 -2.93 16.03
N ALA A 224 -14.15 -3.01 15.58
CA ALA A 224 -14.53 -2.72 14.21
C ALA A 224 -14.20 -1.28 13.76
N TYR A 225 -14.36 -0.29 14.64
CA TYR A 225 -14.03 1.11 14.32
C TYR A 225 -12.52 1.31 14.09
N VAL A 226 -11.68 0.64 14.89
CA VAL A 226 -10.22 0.67 14.73
C VAL A 226 -9.82 0.03 13.39
N SER A 227 -10.41 -1.10 13.05
CA SER A 227 -10.17 -1.77 11.76
C SER A 227 -10.56 -0.88 10.59
N VAL A 228 -11.78 -0.31 10.61
CA VAL A 228 -12.25 0.64 9.58
C VAL A 228 -11.32 1.86 9.48
N ALA A 229 -10.85 2.41 10.61
CA ALA A 229 -9.95 3.56 10.61
C ALA A 229 -8.64 3.25 9.87
N PHE A 230 -7.99 2.11 10.16
CA PHE A 230 -6.73 1.73 9.50
C PHE A 230 -6.92 1.44 8.01
N LEU A 231 -7.98 0.69 7.64
CA LEU A 231 -8.31 0.42 6.23
C LEU A 231 -8.61 1.71 5.46
N ALA A 232 -9.34 2.64 6.07
CA ALA A 232 -9.68 3.92 5.45
C ALA A 232 -8.43 4.81 5.25
N VAL A 233 -7.55 4.91 6.25
CA VAL A 233 -6.27 5.64 6.14
C VAL A 233 -5.39 5.00 5.07
N ALA A 234 -5.29 3.68 5.04
CA ALA A 234 -4.55 2.95 4.00
C ALA A 234 -5.11 3.23 2.61
N SER A 235 -6.44 3.16 2.41
CA SER A 235 -7.10 3.48 1.15
C SER A 235 -6.75 4.90 0.68
N GLY A 236 -6.82 5.89 1.56
CA GLY A 236 -6.46 7.28 1.26
C GLY A 236 -4.99 7.44 0.85
N ALA A 237 -4.08 6.78 1.56
CA ALA A 237 -2.65 6.77 1.25
C ALA A 237 -2.37 6.13 -0.12
N ILE A 238 -2.99 4.99 -0.42
CA ILE A 238 -2.84 4.28 -1.70
C ILE A 238 -3.37 5.09 -2.87
N ILE A 239 -4.50 5.80 -2.73
CA ILE A 239 -5.02 6.73 -3.76
C ILE A 239 -3.96 7.78 -4.13
N TYR A 240 -3.32 8.40 -3.13
CA TYR A 240 -2.25 9.36 -3.37
C TYR A 240 -1.08 8.74 -4.14
N VAL A 241 -0.65 7.55 -3.73
CA VAL A 241 0.47 6.84 -4.36
C VAL A 241 0.15 6.46 -5.80
N ILE A 242 -1.04 5.92 -6.09
CA ILE A 242 -1.47 5.60 -7.45
C ILE A 242 -1.41 6.84 -8.35
N ALA A 243 -1.92 7.99 -7.86
CA ALA A 243 -1.87 9.24 -8.60
C ALA A 243 -0.43 9.66 -8.94
N GLU A 244 0.52 9.53 -8.00
CA GLU A 244 1.94 9.83 -8.23
C GLU A 244 2.59 8.86 -9.23
N LEU A 245 2.32 7.55 -9.13
CA LEU A 245 2.85 6.55 -10.07
C LEU A 245 2.34 6.78 -11.49
N LEU A 246 1.06 7.10 -11.67
CA LEU A 246 0.49 7.44 -12.98
C LEU A 246 1.06 8.73 -13.54
N ASN A 247 1.33 9.73 -12.69
CA ASN A 247 1.99 10.97 -13.08
C ASN A 247 3.43 10.73 -13.59
N ILE A 248 4.19 9.83 -12.94
CA ILE A 248 5.50 9.38 -13.42
C ILE A 248 5.38 8.69 -14.77
N GLY A 249 4.42 7.78 -14.95
CA GLY A 249 4.18 7.09 -16.22
C GLY A 249 3.92 8.06 -17.39
N ARG A 250 3.16 9.14 -17.15
CA ARG A 250 2.93 10.20 -18.13
C ARG A 250 4.22 10.95 -18.50
N LYS A 251 5.04 11.29 -17.52
CA LYS A 251 6.32 12.01 -17.75
C LYS A 251 7.33 11.18 -18.53
N LEU A 252 7.29 9.86 -18.42
CA LEU A 252 8.15 8.96 -19.19
C LEU A 252 7.75 8.85 -20.69
N GLY A 253 6.65 9.49 -21.11
CA GLY A 253 6.23 9.58 -22.52
C GLY A 253 5.80 8.27 -23.17
N ALA A 254 5.63 7.19 -22.41
CA ALA A 254 5.31 5.85 -22.89
C ALA A 254 3.88 5.43 -22.51
N TRP A 255 2.90 6.30 -22.79
CA TRP A 255 1.51 6.10 -22.34
C TRP A 255 0.90 4.74 -22.71
N PRO A 256 1.03 4.20 -23.95
CA PRO A 256 0.50 2.86 -24.25
C PRO A 256 1.11 1.77 -23.36
N ILE A 257 2.42 1.85 -23.07
CA ILE A 257 3.11 0.89 -22.20
C ILE A 257 2.62 1.04 -20.74
N THR A 258 2.34 2.26 -20.32
CA THR A 258 1.74 2.54 -19.00
C THR A 258 0.39 1.86 -18.87
N VAL A 259 -0.49 1.97 -19.86
CA VAL A 259 -1.82 1.31 -19.84
C VAL A 259 -1.68 -0.21 -19.76
N TRP A 260 -0.80 -0.80 -20.57
CA TRP A 260 -0.52 -2.25 -20.51
C TRP A 260 0.07 -2.67 -19.17
N GLY A 261 0.93 -1.85 -18.56
CA GLY A 261 1.49 -2.11 -17.25
C GLY A 261 0.40 -2.12 -16.17
N VAL A 262 -0.50 -1.13 -16.15
CA VAL A 262 -1.63 -1.08 -15.21
C VAL A 262 -2.50 -2.33 -15.35
N LEU A 263 -2.86 -2.71 -16.60
CA LEU A 263 -3.65 -3.92 -16.84
C LEU A 263 -2.95 -5.18 -16.31
N ALA A 264 -1.65 -5.31 -16.57
CA ALA A 264 -0.86 -6.44 -16.08
C ALA A 264 -0.79 -6.47 -14.54
N GLY A 265 -0.67 -5.30 -13.90
CA GLY A 265 -0.67 -5.19 -12.45
C GLY A 265 -2.01 -5.60 -11.82
N ILE A 266 -3.13 -5.12 -12.37
CA ILE A 266 -4.48 -5.53 -11.93
C ILE A 266 -4.65 -7.06 -12.11
N ALA A 267 -4.24 -7.60 -13.26
CA ALA A 267 -4.33 -9.04 -13.52
C ALA A 267 -3.49 -9.85 -12.53
N LEU A 268 -2.29 -9.37 -12.18
CA LEU A 268 -1.43 -10.03 -11.19
C LEU A 268 -2.08 -10.02 -9.79
N GLY A 269 -2.62 -8.90 -9.36
CA GLY A 269 -3.37 -8.80 -8.10
C GLY A 269 -4.56 -9.76 -8.08
N ALA A 270 -5.40 -9.72 -9.13
CA ALA A 270 -6.55 -10.60 -9.24
C ALA A 270 -6.19 -12.10 -9.27
N VAL A 271 -5.10 -12.47 -9.95
CA VAL A 271 -4.63 -13.88 -9.95
C VAL A 271 -4.18 -14.29 -8.56
N THR A 272 -3.50 -13.42 -7.82
CA THR A 272 -3.09 -13.70 -6.44
C THR A 272 -4.32 -13.94 -5.55
N ASP A 273 -5.32 -13.09 -5.66
CA ASP A 273 -6.58 -13.23 -4.92
C ASP A 273 -7.34 -14.52 -5.30
N LEU A 274 -7.46 -14.84 -6.59
CA LEU A 274 -8.07 -16.08 -7.06
C LEU A 274 -7.35 -17.34 -6.54
N ILE A 275 -6.02 -17.30 -6.36
CA ILE A 275 -5.28 -18.38 -5.74
C ILE A 275 -5.71 -18.56 -4.28
N ILE A 276 -5.93 -17.47 -3.55
CA ILE A 276 -6.42 -17.48 -2.18
C ILE A 276 -7.81 -18.13 -2.13
N VAL A 277 -8.74 -17.62 -2.95
CA VAL A 277 -10.09 -18.17 -3.04
C VAL A 277 -10.08 -19.66 -3.42
N ALA A 278 -9.24 -20.07 -4.39
CA ALA A 278 -9.11 -21.46 -4.79
C ALA A 278 -8.52 -22.35 -3.69
N ALA A 279 -7.74 -21.77 -2.78
CA ALA A 279 -7.20 -22.48 -1.61
C ALA A 279 -8.21 -22.58 -0.44
N GLY A 280 -9.40 -22.02 -0.59
CA GLY A 280 -10.51 -22.10 0.38
C GLY A 280 -10.72 -20.80 1.18
N GLY A 281 -10.30 -19.64 0.62
CA GLY A 281 -10.47 -18.29 1.15
C GLY A 281 -11.85 -17.73 1.03
#